data_33a1c968b9cecf9cebba8ac8c5ff2f53
#
_entry.id   33a1c968b9cecf9cebba8ac8c5ff2f53
#
_cell.length_a   1.000
_cell.length_b   1.000
_cell.length_c   1.000
_cell.angle_alpha   90.00
_cell.angle_beta   90.00
_cell.angle_gamma   90.00
#
_symmetry.space_group_name_H-M   'P 1'
#
loop_
_entity.id
_entity.type
_entity.pdbx_description
1 polymer ?
#
loop_
_entity_poly.entity_id
_entity_poly.type
_entity_poly.pdbx_seq_one_letter_code
_entity_poly.pdbx_strand_id
1 'polypeptide(L)' 'MTPQEKAIQLIDKFTYWNTSQAEREGILSALNVVDEVLNIIEYKDLKYWDEVKNEIINYKNNLI' A
#
# COMPACT_ATOMS: atom_id res chain seq x y z
N MET A 1 -6.18 10.26 -8.59
CA MET A 1 -6.23 8.88 -8.08
C MET A 1 -6.62 8.90 -6.61
N THR A 2 -7.61 8.12 -6.23
CA THR A 2 -8.00 8.02 -4.82
C THR A 2 -6.98 7.23 -4.02
N PRO A 3 -6.95 7.38 -2.68
CA PRO A 3 -6.06 6.57 -1.84
C PRO A 3 -6.28 5.06 -2.03
N GLN A 4 -7.52 4.63 -2.20
CA GLN A 4 -7.83 3.23 -2.43
C GLN A 4 -7.24 2.73 -3.76
N GLU A 5 -7.41 3.50 -4.81
CA GLU A 5 -6.84 3.16 -6.13
C GLU A 5 -5.32 3.09 -6.07
N LYS A 6 -4.71 4.03 -5.37
CA LYS A 6 -3.26 4.05 -5.21
C LYS A 6 -2.76 2.84 -4.42
N ALA A 7 -3.47 2.47 -3.37
CA ALA A 7 -3.15 1.28 -2.57
C ALA A 7 -3.16 0.02 -3.43
N ILE A 8 -4.21 -0.15 -4.23
CA ILE A 8 -4.35 -1.32 -5.12
C ILE A 8 -3.24 -1.31 -6.16
N GLN A 9 -2.93 -0.16 -6.74
CA GLN A 9 -1.86 -0.02 -7.72
C GLN A 9 -0.51 -0.46 -7.15
N LEU A 10 -0.20 -0.03 -5.92
CA LEU A 10 1.06 -0.39 -5.27
C LEU A 10 1.14 -1.88 -4.96
N ILE A 11 0.06 -2.46 -4.46
CA ILE A 11 0.03 -3.89 -4.17
C ILE A 11 0.24 -4.70 -5.45
N ASP A 12 -0.47 -4.35 -6.52
CA ASP A 12 -0.34 -5.04 -7.80
C ASP A 12 1.07 -4.94 -8.36
N LYS A 13 1.70 -3.78 -8.20
CA LYS A 13 3.05 -3.55 -8.69
C LYS A 13 4.06 -4.50 -8.06
N PHE A 14 3.87 -4.83 -6.79
CA PHE A 14 4.79 -5.67 -6.03
C PHE A 14 4.34 -7.12 -5.92
N THR A 15 3.24 -7.49 -6.55
CA THR A 15 2.75 -8.86 -6.57
C THR A 15 3.13 -9.50 -7.91
N TYR A 16 4.23 -10.26 -7.91
CA TYR A 16 4.79 -10.84 -9.14
C TYR A 16 4.18 -12.18 -9.52
N TRP A 17 3.60 -12.88 -8.55
CA TRP A 17 3.04 -14.21 -8.76
C TRP A 17 1.61 -14.25 -8.27
N ASN A 18 0.82 -15.12 -8.87
CA ASN A 18 -0.59 -15.26 -8.51
C ASN A 18 -0.75 -16.30 -7.38
N THR A 19 -0.06 -16.11 -6.28
CA THR A 19 -0.14 -16.97 -5.10
C THR A 19 -0.41 -16.15 -3.86
N SER A 20 -0.94 -16.79 -2.81
CA SER A 20 -1.22 -16.11 -1.54
C SER A 20 0.04 -15.53 -0.90
N GLN A 21 1.16 -16.25 -1.00
CA GLN A 21 2.41 -15.77 -0.43
C GLN A 21 2.93 -14.54 -1.18
N ALA A 22 2.88 -14.56 -2.51
CA ALA A 22 3.31 -13.42 -3.32
C ALA A 22 2.44 -12.19 -3.04
N GLU A 23 1.15 -12.39 -2.84
CA GLU A 23 0.23 -11.31 -2.50
C GLU A 23 0.58 -10.68 -1.16
N ARG A 24 0.90 -11.49 -0.15
CA ARG A 24 1.33 -10.99 1.16
C ARG A 24 2.64 -10.22 1.05
N GLU A 25 3.59 -10.72 0.27
CA GLU A 25 4.86 -10.04 0.05
C GLU A 25 4.65 -8.71 -0.68
N GLY A 26 3.73 -8.67 -1.64
CA GLY A 26 3.35 -7.44 -2.33
C GLY A 26 2.78 -6.40 -1.38
N ILE A 27 1.93 -6.82 -0.46
CA ILE A 27 1.35 -5.94 0.56
C ILE A 27 2.44 -5.37 1.46
N LEU A 28 3.36 -6.22 1.93
CA LEU A 28 4.46 -5.77 2.80
C LEU A 28 5.36 -4.78 2.06
N SER A 29 5.67 -5.05 0.80
CA SER A 29 6.47 -4.13 -0.01
C SER A 29 5.76 -2.80 -0.22
N ALA A 30 4.46 -2.83 -0.48
CA ALA A 30 3.67 -1.60 -0.64
C ALA A 30 3.66 -0.78 0.66
N LEU A 31 3.52 -1.44 1.81
CA LEU A 31 3.57 -0.76 3.10
C LEU A 31 4.94 -0.11 3.34
N ASN A 32 6.03 -0.80 2.99
CA ASN A 32 7.37 -0.26 3.15
C ASN A 32 7.57 0.99 2.29
N VAL A 33 7.09 0.97 1.05
CA VAL A 33 7.18 2.13 0.16
C VAL A 33 6.40 3.31 0.73
N VAL A 34 5.19 3.08 1.22
CA VAL A 34 4.36 4.15 1.79
C VAL A 34 5.02 4.72 3.05
N ASP A 35 5.58 3.86 3.91
CA ASP A 35 6.28 4.34 5.11
C ASP A 35 7.47 5.23 4.75
N GLU A 36 8.24 4.89 3.71
CA GLU A 36 9.33 5.73 3.25
C GLU A 36 8.82 7.06 2.70
N VAL A 37 7.74 7.04 1.93
CA VAL A 37 7.13 8.26 1.42
C VAL A 37 6.67 9.16 2.57
N LEU A 38 6.05 8.58 3.59
CA LEU A 38 5.58 9.33 4.75
C LEU A 38 6.72 10.01 5.51
N ASN A 39 7.94 9.46 5.43
CA ASN A 39 9.09 10.04 6.10
C ASN A 39 9.70 11.23 5.36
N ILE A 40 9.46 11.36 4.06
CA ILE A 40 10.11 12.39 3.23
C ILE A 40 9.15 13.38 2.60
N ILE A 41 7.85 13.14 2.70
CA ILE A 41 6.84 13.94 1.99
C ILE A 41 6.53 15.22 2.76
N GLU A 42 6.05 16.22 2.04
CA GLU A 42 5.63 17.47 2.62
C GLU A 42 4.31 17.31 3.39
N TYR A 43 4.12 18.14 4.40
CA TYR A 43 2.97 18.08 5.28
C TYR A 43 1.62 18.07 4.53
N LYS A 44 1.52 18.82 3.44
CA LYS A 44 0.26 18.93 2.68
C LYS A 44 -0.20 17.59 2.08
N ASP A 45 0.73 16.68 1.81
CA ASP A 45 0.42 15.39 1.20
C ASP A 45 0.31 14.26 2.23
N LEU A 46 0.59 14.56 3.48
CA LEU A 46 0.63 13.56 4.55
C LEU A 46 -0.69 12.83 4.70
N LYS A 47 -1.81 13.56 4.64
CA LYS A 47 -3.14 12.98 4.80
C LYS A 47 -3.43 11.95 3.69
N TYR A 48 -3.10 12.28 2.46
CA TYR A 48 -3.32 11.38 1.33
C TYR A 48 -2.57 10.07 1.52
N TRP A 49 -1.28 10.14 1.84
CA TRP A 49 -0.45 8.96 1.98
C TRP A 49 -0.78 8.15 3.24
N ASP A 50 -1.24 8.82 4.30
CA ASP A 50 -1.74 8.13 5.47
C ASP A 50 -3.00 7.32 5.15
N GLU A 51 -3.88 7.87 4.33
CA GLU A 51 -5.07 7.16 3.85
C GLU A 51 -4.68 5.99 2.94
N VAL A 52 -3.67 6.16 2.09
CA VAL A 52 -3.15 5.04 1.27
C VAL A 52 -2.66 3.91 2.17
N LYS A 53 -1.92 4.24 3.22
CA LYS A 53 -1.46 3.23 4.17
C LYS A 53 -2.62 2.48 4.82
N ASN A 54 -3.64 3.20 5.25
CA ASN A 54 -4.82 2.60 5.85
C ASN A 54 -5.55 1.67 4.88
N GLU A 55 -5.64 2.05 3.61
CA GLU A 55 -6.26 1.21 2.59
C GLU A 55 -5.48 -0.07 2.33
N ILE A 56 -4.15 -0.01 2.38
CA ILE A 56 -3.31 -1.19 2.25
C ILE A 56 -3.54 -2.13 3.44
N ILE A 57 -3.63 -1.59 4.65
CA ILE A 57 -3.91 -2.37 5.86
C ILE A 57 -5.29 -3.03 5.77
N ASN A 58 -6.29 -2.29 5.30
CA ASN A 58 -7.63 -2.84 5.11
C ASN A 58 -7.63 -3.98 4.10
N TYR A 59 -6.90 -3.83 3.00
CA TYR A 59 -6.76 -4.87 2.01
C TYR A 59 -6.16 -6.14 2.62
N LYS A 60 -5.10 -5.97 3.41
CA LYS A 60 -4.44 -7.08 4.11
C LYS A 60 -5.42 -7.81 5.02
N ASN A 61 -6.22 -7.06 5.78
CA ASN A 61 -7.16 -7.64 6.73
C ASN A 61 -8.29 -8.42 6.04
N ASN A 62 -8.61 -8.07 4.81
CA ASN A 62 -9.67 -8.73 4.03
C ASN A 62 -9.20 -9.98 3.30
N LEU A 63 -7.92 -10.30 3.36
CA LEU A 63 -7.38 -11.50 2.72
C LEU A 63 -7.56 -12.79 3.53
N ILE A 64 -8.05 -12.67 4.74
CA ILE A 64 -8.18 -13.81 5.66
C ILE A 64 -9.43 -14.63 5.37
#